data_25efc6c51824ad901e70db927e05d5d7
#
_entry.id   25efc6c51824ad901e70db927e05d5d7
#
_cell.length_a   1.000
_cell.length_b   1.000
_cell.length_c   1.000
_cell.angle_alpha   90.00
_cell.angle_beta   90.00
_cell.angle_gamma   90.00
#
_symmetry.space_group_name_H-M   'P 1'
#
loop_
_entity.id
_entity.type
_entity.pdbx_description
1 polymer ?
#
loop_
_entity_poly.entity_id
_entity_poly.type
_entity_poly.pdbx_seq_one_letter_code
_entity_poly.pdbx_strand_id
1 'polypeptide(L)'
;VTGVEAAHMGLVAEAVPAADLDAAVERWAARMAGMPKNQLMMQKLMINQAYDNMGLATTQMIATIFDGITRHSPEGFAFKRRCEAVGFKQAVRERDSGAPIPES
;
A
#
# COMPACT_ATOMS: atom_id res chain seq x y z
N VAL A 1 -1.33 -6.63 8.67
CA VAL A 1 -1.99 -7.62 7.80
C VAL A 1 -0.95 -8.65 7.41
N THR A 2 -1.19 -9.91 7.72
CA THR A 2 -0.36 -11.04 7.31
C THR A 2 -0.65 -11.45 5.86
N GLY A 3 0.24 -12.23 5.23
CA GLY A 3 0.02 -12.75 3.88
C GLY A 3 -1.27 -13.60 3.77
N VAL A 4 -1.56 -14.39 4.80
CA VAL A 4 -2.77 -15.22 4.85
C VAL A 4 -4.03 -14.35 4.92
N GLU A 5 -4.04 -13.31 5.76
CA GLU A 5 -5.15 -12.34 5.81
C GLU A 5 -5.30 -11.59 4.48
N ALA A 6 -4.18 -11.19 3.87
CA ALA A 6 -4.19 -10.52 2.57
C ALA A 6 -4.79 -11.41 1.46
N ALA A 7 -4.47 -12.69 1.46
CA ALA A 7 -5.07 -13.66 0.52
C ALA A 7 -6.57 -13.86 0.79
N HIS A 8 -6.97 -13.95 2.07
CA HIS A 8 -8.38 -14.09 2.44
C HIS A 8 -9.22 -12.86 2.03
N MET A 9 -8.65 -11.65 2.12
CA MET A 9 -9.30 -10.41 1.70
C MET A 9 -9.25 -10.16 0.18
N GLY A 10 -8.57 -11.01 -0.59
CA GLY A 10 -8.40 -10.83 -2.02
C GLY A 10 -7.37 -9.75 -2.41
N LEU A 11 -6.53 -9.30 -1.48
CA LEU A 11 -5.48 -8.32 -1.75
C LEU A 11 -4.30 -8.92 -2.54
N VAL A 12 -4.02 -10.20 -2.31
CA VAL A 12 -3.03 -11.00 -3.05
C VAL A 12 -3.65 -12.29 -3.56
N ALA A 13 -3.11 -12.86 -4.64
CA ALA A 13 -3.63 -14.08 -5.26
C ALA A 13 -3.44 -15.33 -4.39
N GLU A 14 -2.32 -15.39 -3.65
CA GLU A 14 -1.93 -16.53 -2.84
C GLU A 14 -0.97 -16.11 -1.74
N ALA A 15 -1.00 -16.78 -0.60
CA ALA A 15 0.00 -16.66 0.45
C ALA A 15 0.67 -18.03 0.67
N VAL A 16 1.99 -18.04 0.62
CA VAL A 16 2.80 -19.25 0.78
C VAL A 16 3.91 -19.00 1.82
N PRO A 17 4.49 -20.06 2.41
CA PRO A 17 5.72 -19.94 3.20
C PRO A 17 6.84 -19.27 2.38
N ALA A 18 7.72 -18.52 3.04
CA ALA A 18 8.80 -17.80 2.36
C ALA A 18 9.71 -18.71 1.51
N ALA A 19 9.92 -19.95 1.95
CA ALA A 19 10.71 -20.94 1.20
C ALA A 19 10.07 -21.38 -0.13
N ASP A 20 8.75 -21.22 -0.27
CA ASP A 20 7.98 -21.65 -1.45
C ASP A 20 7.65 -20.49 -2.38
N LEU A 21 8.07 -19.25 -2.03
CA LEU A 21 7.69 -18.05 -2.77
C LEU A 21 8.11 -18.09 -4.24
N ASP A 22 9.35 -18.43 -4.52
CA ASP A 22 9.88 -18.49 -5.89
C ASP A 22 9.14 -19.53 -6.73
N ALA A 23 8.88 -20.70 -6.17
CA ALA A 23 8.12 -21.74 -6.85
C ALA A 23 6.66 -21.31 -7.13
N ALA A 24 6.04 -20.57 -6.22
CA ALA A 24 4.70 -20.02 -6.41
C ALA A 24 4.69 -18.94 -7.50
N VAL A 25 5.68 -18.05 -7.52
CA VAL A 25 5.84 -17.01 -8.55
C VAL A 25 6.02 -17.64 -9.94
N GLU A 26 6.92 -18.62 -10.07
CA GLU A 26 7.16 -19.32 -11.34
C GLU A 26 5.89 -20.04 -11.84
N ARG A 27 5.15 -20.68 -10.96
CA ARG A 27 3.86 -21.32 -11.31
C ARG A 27 2.86 -20.32 -11.86
N TRP A 28 2.70 -19.18 -11.22
CA TRP A 28 1.80 -18.11 -11.68
C TRP A 28 2.28 -17.48 -12.98
N ALA A 29 3.58 -17.21 -13.14
CA ALA A 29 4.17 -16.69 -14.35
C ALA A 29 3.98 -17.62 -15.54
N ALA A 30 4.25 -18.91 -15.38
CA ALA A 30 4.04 -19.92 -16.42
C ALA A 30 2.56 -20.02 -16.85
N ARG A 31 1.64 -19.96 -15.87
CA ARG A 31 0.19 -19.95 -16.16
C ARG A 31 -0.22 -18.74 -17.00
N MET A 32 0.27 -17.56 -16.66
CA MET A 32 0.00 -16.32 -17.40
C MET A 32 0.65 -16.33 -18.78
N ALA A 33 1.89 -16.82 -18.90
CA ALA A 33 2.61 -16.90 -20.16
C ALA A 33 1.94 -17.84 -21.18
N GLY A 34 1.17 -18.82 -20.72
CA GLY A 34 0.40 -19.74 -21.55
C GLY A 34 -0.87 -19.11 -22.18
N MET A 35 -1.26 -17.91 -21.76
CA MET A 35 -2.47 -17.24 -22.29
C MET A 35 -2.16 -16.43 -23.57
N PRO A 36 -3.11 -16.29 -24.50
CA PRO A 36 -2.93 -15.43 -25.67
C PRO A 36 -2.61 -14.00 -25.28
N LYS A 37 -1.52 -13.44 -25.82
CA LYS A 37 -1.03 -12.10 -25.49
C LYS A 37 -2.10 -11.00 -25.64
N ASN A 38 -2.87 -11.02 -26.73
CA ASN A 38 -3.91 -10.02 -26.96
C ASN A 38 -5.01 -10.08 -25.90
N GLN A 39 -5.37 -11.29 -25.45
CA GLN A 39 -6.37 -11.46 -24.40
C GLN A 39 -5.87 -10.87 -23.06
N LEU A 40 -4.61 -11.13 -22.69
CA LEU A 40 -4.00 -10.54 -21.49
C LEU A 40 -3.98 -9.00 -21.56
N MET A 41 -3.59 -8.46 -22.73
CA MET A 41 -3.56 -7.01 -22.94
C MET A 41 -4.95 -6.39 -22.79
N MET A 42 -5.98 -6.95 -23.42
CA MET A 42 -7.35 -6.44 -23.34
C MET A 42 -7.91 -6.52 -21.92
N GLN A 43 -7.69 -7.64 -21.22
CA GLN A 43 -8.08 -7.78 -19.81
C GLN A 43 -7.37 -6.74 -18.92
N LYS A 44 -6.07 -6.52 -19.13
CA LYS A 44 -5.32 -5.52 -18.37
C LYS A 44 -5.85 -4.11 -18.58
N LEU A 45 -6.15 -3.75 -19.83
CA LEU A 45 -6.74 -2.45 -20.16
C LEU A 45 -8.11 -2.26 -19.53
N MET A 46 -8.97 -3.28 -19.56
CA MET A 46 -10.29 -3.23 -18.89
C MET A 46 -10.17 -3.04 -17.39
N ILE A 47 -9.27 -3.77 -16.73
CA ILE A 47 -9.03 -3.64 -15.28
C ILE A 47 -8.51 -2.24 -14.95
N ASN A 48 -7.53 -1.73 -15.70
CA ASN A 48 -7.02 -0.38 -15.53
C ASN A 48 -8.13 0.67 -15.70
N GLN A 49 -8.98 0.53 -16.71
CA GLN A 49 -10.11 1.43 -16.94
C GLN A 49 -11.12 1.39 -15.77
N ALA A 50 -11.34 0.24 -15.16
CA ALA A 50 -12.18 0.14 -13.98
C ALA A 50 -11.58 0.92 -12.79
N TYR A 51 -10.28 0.79 -12.55
CA TYR A 51 -9.60 1.58 -11.51
C TYR A 51 -9.61 3.08 -11.79
N ASP A 52 -9.43 3.49 -13.04
CA ASP A 52 -9.50 4.90 -13.43
C ASP A 52 -10.90 5.48 -13.20
N ASN A 53 -11.94 4.72 -13.54
CA ASN A 53 -13.33 5.10 -13.26
C ASN A 53 -13.65 5.14 -11.76
N MET A 54 -12.98 4.34 -10.94
CA MET A 54 -13.05 4.39 -9.48
C MET A 54 -12.23 5.56 -8.89
N GLY A 55 -11.57 6.34 -9.72
CA GLY A 55 -10.83 7.53 -9.33
C GLY A 55 -9.42 7.26 -8.80
N LEU A 56 -8.77 6.14 -9.16
CA LEU A 56 -7.44 5.78 -8.66
C LEU A 56 -6.42 6.90 -8.85
N ALA A 57 -6.27 7.42 -10.08
CA ALA A 57 -5.31 8.48 -10.39
C ALA A 57 -5.60 9.77 -9.61
N THR A 58 -6.86 10.18 -9.57
CA THR A 58 -7.30 11.39 -8.83
C THR A 58 -7.08 11.22 -7.33
N THR A 59 -7.42 10.05 -6.77
CA THR A 59 -7.23 9.75 -5.35
C THR A 59 -5.75 9.78 -4.97
N GLN A 60 -4.88 9.18 -5.78
CA GLN A 60 -3.43 9.22 -5.54
C GLN A 60 -2.87 10.64 -5.58
N MET A 61 -3.31 11.46 -6.54
CA MET A 61 -2.89 12.87 -6.64
C MET A 61 -3.32 13.66 -5.40
N ILE A 62 -4.59 13.55 -5.01
CA ILE A 62 -5.12 14.26 -3.84
C ILE A 62 -4.44 13.79 -2.55
N ALA A 63 -4.23 12.49 -2.38
CA ALA A 63 -3.53 11.93 -1.23
C ALA A 63 -2.10 12.48 -1.11
N THR A 64 -1.39 12.59 -2.24
CA THR A 64 -0.04 13.17 -2.26
C THR A 64 -0.04 14.65 -1.86
N ILE A 65 -1.00 15.43 -2.37
CA ILE A 65 -1.15 16.85 -2.02
C ILE A 65 -1.48 16.99 -0.52
N PHE A 66 -2.42 16.20 -0.01
CA PHE A 66 -2.82 16.27 1.39
C PHE A 66 -1.70 15.82 2.34
N ASP A 67 -0.93 14.78 1.98
CA ASP A 67 0.26 14.39 2.74
C ASP A 67 1.27 15.55 2.81
N GLY A 68 1.50 16.23 1.68
CA GLY A 68 2.38 17.40 1.63
C GLY A 68 1.89 18.54 2.53
N ILE A 69 0.60 18.87 2.50
CA ILE A 69 -0.01 19.90 3.36
C ILE A 69 0.12 19.50 4.84
N THR A 70 -0.24 18.27 5.19
CA THR A 70 -0.21 17.76 6.56
C THR A 70 1.20 17.82 7.15
N ARG A 71 2.23 17.45 6.38
CA ARG A 71 3.63 17.50 6.82
C ARG A 71 4.13 18.91 7.13
N HIS A 72 3.53 19.93 6.53
CA HIS A 72 3.88 21.35 6.70
C HIS A 72 2.92 22.08 7.65
N SER A 73 2.03 21.37 8.33
CA SER A 73 1.19 21.89 9.38
C SER A 73 1.93 21.94 10.74
N PRO A 74 1.44 22.70 11.73
CA PRO A 74 2.00 22.69 13.08
C PRO A 74 2.07 21.26 13.67
N GLU A 75 1.04 20.45 13.45
CA GLU A 75 0.97 19.05 13.90
C GLU A 75 2.02 18.18 13.18
N GLY A 76 2.24 18.41 11.89
CA GLY A 76 3.27 17.71 11.11
C GLY A 76 4.67 17.98 11.65
N PHE A 77 4.97 19.24 11.97
CA PHE A 77 6.24 19.63 12.60
C PHE A 77 6.38 19.07 14.02
N ALA A 78 5.31 19.06 14.82
CA ALA A 78 5.31 18.45 16.15
C ALA A 78 5.61 16.93 16.06
N PHE A 79 4.97 16.23 15.14
CA PHE A 79 5.23 14.81 14.91
C PHE A 79 6.67 14.56 14.47
N LYS A 80 7.22 15.37 13.56
CA LYS A 80 8.62 15.28 13.16
C LYS A 80 9.57 15.40 14.36
N ARG A 81 9.40 16.44 15.18
CA ARG A 81 10.20 16.62 16.41
C ARG A 81 10.07 15.42 17.35
N ARG A 82 8.86 14.86 17.47
CA ARG A 82 8.66 13.66 18.29
C ARG A 82 9.40 12.46 17.74
N CYS A 83 9.41 12.26 16.42
CA CYS A 83 10.19 11.21 15.77
C CYS A 83 11.71 11.37 16.03
N GLU A 84 12.21 12.59 16.01
CA GLU A 84 13.62 12.89 16.32
C GLU A 84 13.97 12.60 17.79
N ALA A 85 13.05 12.84 18.72
CA ALA A 85 13.25 12.64 20.16
C ALA A 85 13.18 11.18 20.60
N VAL A 86 12.23 10.38 20.10
CA VAL A 86 11.95 9.02 20.60
C VAL A 86 12.11 7.92 19.54
N GLY A 87 12.43 8.28 18.33
CA GLY A 87 12.50 7.39 17.19
C GLY A 87 11.13 7.16 16.52
N PHE A 88 11.16 6.91 15.20
CA PHE A 88 9.95 6.81 14.37
C PHE A 88 8.94 5.77 14.86
N LYS A 89 9.41 4.55 15.19
CA LYS A 89 8.50 3.46 15.62
C LYS A 89 7.74 3.79 16.90
N GLN A 90 8.39 4.49 17.83
CA GLN A 90 7.76 4.89 19.09
C GLN A 90 6.77 6.03 18.85
N ALA A 91 7.15 7.07 18.10
CA ALA A 91 6.28 8.17 17.74
C ALA A 91 5.00 7.71 17.01
N VAL A 92 5.13 6.75 16.10
CA VAL A 92 3.98 6.13 15.41
C VAL A 92 3.06 5.42 16.39
N ARG A 93 3.60 4.61 17.31
CA ARG A 93 2.78 3.92 18.32
C ARG A 93 2.01 4.89 19.20
N GLU A 94 2.64 5.99 19.61
CA GLU A 94 2.00 7.04 20.39
C GLU A 94 0.86 7.71 19.61
N ARG A 95 1.12 8.11 18.39
CA ARG A 95 0.09 8.67 17.49
C ARG A 95 -1.09 7.71 17.30
N ASP A 96 -0.82 6.44 17.00
CA ASP A 96 -1.84 5.45 16.68
C ASP A 96 -2.64 5.00 17.93
N SER A 97 -2.12 5.27 19.13
CA SER A 97 -2.88 5.09 20.40
C SER A 97 -3.91 6.19 20.64
N GLY A 98 -3.92 7.25 19.83
CA GLY A 98 -4.78 8.41 20.02
C GLY A 98 -4.30 9.38 21.12
N ALA A 99 -3.10 9.19 21.67
CA ALA A 99 -2.53 10.14 22.62
C ALA A 99 -2.17 11.46 21.91
N PRO A 100 -2.37 12.63 22.55
CA PRO A 100 -1.94 13.91 22.00
C PRO A 100 -0.43 13.91 21.74
N ILE A 101 -0.01 14.43 20.59
CA ILE A 101 1.42 14.67 20.32
C ILE A 101 1.85 15.88 21.13
N PRO A 102 2.89 15.79 21.97
CA PRO A 102 3.37 16.94 22.72
C PRO A 102 3.80 18.08 21.81
N GLU A 103 3.37 19.31 22.08
CA GLU A 103 3.68 20.50 21.29
C GLU A 103 5.10 21.04 21.52
N SER A 104 5.83 20.50 22.49
CA SER A 104 7.15 20.98 22.92
C SER A 104 8.32 20.35 22.20
#